data_364f7e2697941c947344a6f5e4006536
#
_entry.id   364f7e2697941c947344a6f5e4006536
#
_cell.length_a   1.000
_cell.length_b   1.000
_cell.length_c   1.000
_cell.angle_alpha   90.00
_cell.angle_beta   90.00
_cell.angle_gamma   90.00
#
_symmetry.space_group_name_H-M   'P 1'
#
loop_
_entity.id
_entity.type
_entity.pdbx_description
1 polymer ?
#
loop_
_entity_poly.entity_id
_entity_poly.type
_entity_poly.pdbx_seq_one_letter_code
_entity_poly.pdbx_strand_id
1 'polypeptide(L)'
;MKSHTEPTNAADQLLAARRSRAPQRDQRKPRRVLLLSHPRLGASVPLADEMSTWLNTRSISAHIVQDGEQWSAEDFRRYDLVVALGGDGWMLRAGRMTAEAEVPVLGVNLGRLGFLAEVQPNEWQSVFEHVLEGDYWIEQRMMLHTDLWRGEQRRQSFEVLNDVVITRGAVVRPVRLETYIDGGLLTTYVADGLIIATPTGSTAYALAVSGPILPPDLKNILLIPVAPHLSMDRAIVLARGSTVTVVARTEHQAVISGDGAIEEPLDDGDRIVVEVSPHHARFVRVQDPGYFYRTLMARMGQNPAAQFPANPHQ
;
A
#
# COMPACT_ATOMS: atom_id res chain seq x y z
N MET A 1 -35.95 44.94 15.68
CA MET A 1 -35.02 43.94 16.18
C MET A 1 -34.31 43.31 14.98
N LYS A 2 -33.06 43.73 14.70
CA LYS A 2 -32.26 43.12 13.64
C LYS A 2 -31.38 42.07 14.34
N SER A 3 -31.56 40.80 14.01
CA SER A 3 -30.72 39.69 14.48
C SER A 3 -29.35 39.81 13.81
N HIS A 4 -28.34 40.18 14.57
CA HIS A 4 -26.95 40.03 14.19
C HIS A 4 -26.60 38.53 14.21
N THR A 5 -26.57 37.88 13.05
CA THR A 5 -25.83 36.64 12.87
C THR A 5 -24.36 36.99 12.81
N GLU A 6 -23.60 36.61 13.83
CA GLU A 6 -22.13 36.67 13.83
C GLU A 6 -21.59 35.89 12.63
N PRO A 7 -20.57 36.37 11.92
CA PRO A 7 -19.94 35.63 10.87
C PRO A 7 -19.17 34.44 11.50
N THR A 8 -19.66 33.23 11.28
CA THR A 8 -18.96 32.00 11.66
C THR A 8 -17.57 32.05 10.99
N ASN A 9 -16.53 32.02 11.80
CA ASN A 9 -15.14 32.08 11.32
C ASN A 9 -14.88 30.93 10.31
N ALA A 10 -14.25 31.23 9.18
CA ALA A 10 -13.90 30.24 8.16
C ALA A 10 -13.10 29.05 8.75
N ALA A 11 -12.31 29.29 9.81
CA ALA A 11 -11.63 28.25 10.57
C ALA A 11 -12.59 27.30 11.28
N ASP A 12 -13.70 27.81 11.85
CA ASP A 12 -14.71 26.98 12.51
C ASP A 12 -15.51 26.15 11.51
N GLN A 13 -15.78 26.69 10.33
CA GLN A 13 -16.42 25.96 9.23
C GLN A 13 -15.50 24.85 8.69
N LEU A 14 -14.20 25.09 8.56
CA LEU A 14 -13.21 24.10 8.18
C LEU A 14 -13.05 23.01 9.25
N LEU A 15 -13.08 23.37 10.54
CA LEU A 15 -13.06 22.43 11.65
C LEU A 15 -14.33 21.58 11.71
N ALA A 16 -15.51 22.16 11.48
CA ALA A 16 -16.77 21.45 11.40
C ALA A 16 -16.80 20.48 10.20
N ALA A 17 -16.33 20.91 9.02
CA ALA A 17 -16.19 20.06 7.84
C ALA A 17 -15.18 18.93 8.03
N ARG A 18 -14.10 19.14 8.80
CA ARG A 18 -13.16 18.09 9.22
C ARG A 18 -13.81 17.09 10.14
N ARG A 19 -14.61 17.52 11.12
CA ARG A 19 -15.33 16.64 12.05
C ARG A 19 -16.37 15.77 11.35
N SER A 20 -17.05 16.29 10.33
CA SER A 20 -18.02 15.51 9.54
C SER A 20 -17.39 14.45 8.62
N ARG A 21 -16.09 14.57 8.31
CA ARG A 21 -15.29 13.60 7.55
C ARG A 21 -14.41 12.70 8.41
N ALA A 22 -14.46 12.87 9.73
CA ALA A 22 -13.68 12.02 10.63
C ALA A 22 -14.16 10.56 10.49
N PRO A 23 -13.25 9.61 10.26
CA PRO A 23 -13.63 8.21 10.19
C PRO A 23 -14.20 7.77 11.53
N GLN A 24 -15.12 6.81 11.47
CA GLN A 24 -15.68 6.21 12.68
C GLN A 24 -14.55 5.53 13.45
N ARG A 25 -14.40 5.88 14.73
CA ARG A 25 -13.43 5.22 15.61
C ARG A 25 -13.86 3.78 15.88
N ASP A 26 -12.90 2.88 15.83
CA ASP A 26 -13.12 1.48 16.17
C ASP A 26 -13.01 1.32 17.70
N GLN A 27 -14.11 0.92 18.35
CA GLN A 27 -14.14 0.75 19.80
C GLN A 27 -13.67 -0.65 20.26
N ARG A 28 -13.26 -1.50 19.35
CA ARG A 28 -12.77 -2.84 19.68
C ARG A 28 -11.44 -2.74 20.42
N LYS A 29 -11.31 -3.50 21.50
CA LYS A 29 -10.09 -3.60 22.31
C LYS A 29 -9.42 -4.93 22.01
N PRO A 30 -8.24 -4.96 21.39
CA PRO A 30 -7.57 -6.22 21.06
C PRO A 30 -7.18 -6.98 22.35
N ARG A 31 -7.41 -8.28 22.36
CA ARG A 31 -7.05 -9.20 23.45
C ARG A 31 -5.99 -10.20 23.03
N ARG A 32 -5.90 -10.47 21.74
CA ARG A 32 -4.92 -11.39 21.15
C ARG A 32 -4.15 -10.65 20.06
N VAL A 33 -2.89 -10.40 20.32
CA VAL A 33 -2.01 -9.62 19.47
C VAL A 33 -0.94 -10.52 18.88
N LEU A 34 -0.77 -10.47 17.57
CA LEU A 34 0.35 -11.09 16.88
C LEU A 34 1.44 -10.04 16.65
N LEU A 35 2.65 -10.28 17.12
CA LEU A 35 3.83 -9.46 16.88
C LEU A 35 4.62 -10.09 15.72
N LEU A 36 4.50 -9.48 14.54
CA LEU A 36 5.18 -9.95 13.32
C LEU A 36 6.54 -9.27 13.21
N SER A 37 7.58 -9.98 13.65
CA SER A 37 8.95 -9.50 13.69
C SER A 37 9.63 -9.72 12.34
N HIS A 38 10.39 -8.70 11.88
CA HIS A 38 11.13 -8.80 10.61
C HIS A 38 12.36 -9.69 10.76
N PRO A 39 12.51 -10.76 9.95
CA PRO A 39 13.55 -11.78 10.18
C PRO A 39 15.00 -11.28 10.01
N ARG A 40 15.21 -10.19 9.27
CA ARG A 40 16.54 -9.64 8.96
C ARG A 40 16.87 -8.33 9.71
N LEU A 41 15.95 -7.80 10.51
CA LEU A 41 16.17 -6.56 11.27
C LEU A 41 16.47 -6.91 12.74
N GLY A 42 17.73 -6.80 13.14
CA GLY A 42 18.13 -7.14 14.50
C GLY A 42 17.40 -6.39 15.62
N ALA A 43 16.88 -5.19 15.35
CA ALA A 43 16.10 -4.41 16.31
C ALA A 43 14.65 -4.90 16.47
N SER A 44 14.12 -5.72 15.55
CA SER A 44 12.70 -6.13 15.58
C SER A 44 12.41 -7.17 16.66
N VAL A 45 13.32 -8.08 16.92
CA VAL A 45 13.15 -9.15 17.92
C VAL A 45 13.15 -8.59 19.35
N PRO A 46 14.17 -7.81 19.80
CA PRO A 46 14.14 -7.20 21.12
C PRO A 46 12.91 -6.35 21.38
N LEU A 47 12.47 -5.58 20.37
CA LEU A 47 11.26 -4.78 20.50
C LEU A 47 10.00 -5.65 20.62
N ALA A 48 9.92 -6.75 19.86
CA ALA A 48 8.81 -7.70 19.98
C ALA A 48 8.74 -8.32 21.39
N ASP A 49 9.89 -8.69 21.98
CA ASP A 49 9.99 -9.23 23.35
C ASP A 49 9.54 -8.20 24.38
N GLU A 50 9.98 -6.94 24.24
CA GLU A 50 9.55 -5.84 25.11
C GLU A 50 8.04 -5.62 25.02
N MET A 51 7.49 -5.53 23.80
CA MET A 51 6.04 -5.38 23.56
C MET A 51 5.24 -6.55 24.12
N SER A 52 5.71 -7.78 23.92
CA SER A 52 5.07 -8.99 24.44
C SER A 52 4.98 -8.95 25.96
N THR A 53 6.08 -8.60 26.62
CA THR A 53 6.14 -8.48 28.08
C THR A 53 5.14 -7.43 28.58
N TRP A 54 5.13 -6.24 27.95
CA TRP A 54 4.25 -5.14 28.30
C TRP A 54 2.75 -5.48 28.11
N LEU A 55 2.40 -6.16 27.01
CA LEU A 55 1.03 -6.61 26.73
C LEU A 55 0.57 -7.68 27.74
N ASN A 56 1.42 -8.64 28.05
CA ASN A 56 1.09 -9.70 29.00
C ASN A 56 0.85 -9.15 30.43
N THR A 57 1.55 -8.09 30.86
CA THR A 57 1.25 -7.41 32.15
C THR A 57 -0.14 -6.79 32.19
N ARG A 58 -0.77 -6.57 31.03
CA ARG A 58 -2.12 -6.01 30.85
C ARG A 58 -3.19 -7.06 30.51
N SER A 59 -2.85 -8.36 30.69
CA SER A 59 -3.73 -9.50 30.37
C SER A 59 -4.13 -9.57 28.89
N ILE A 60 -3.24 -9.09 27.99
CA ILE A 60 -3.37 -9.22 26.55
C ILE A 60 -2.40 -10.29 26.08
N SER A 61 -2.92 -11.33 25.44
CA SER A 61 -2.09 -12.41 24.92
C SER A 61 -1.29 -11.90 23.71
N ALA A 62 0.02 -11.96 23.79
CA ALA A 62 0.94 -11.60 22.70
C ALA A 62 1.69 -12.84 22.21
N HIS A 63 1.70 -13.03 20.89
CA HIS A 63 2.45 -14.11 20.22
C HIS A 63 3.44 -13.50 19.24
N ILE A 64 4.69 -13.92 19.31
CA ILE A 64 5.76 -13.42 18.42
C ILE A 64 5.97 -14.43 17.32
N VAL A 65 5.96 -13.96 16.07
CA VAL A 65 6.27 -14.75 14.89
C VAL A 65 7.28 -13.99 14.03
N GLN A 66 8.28 -14.71 13.56
CA GLN A 66 9.18 -14.27 12.50
C GLN A 66 8.66 -14.86 11.19
N ASP A 67 8.41 -14.00 10.20
CA ASP A 67 8.04 -14.45 8.87
C ASP A 67 6.81 -15.36 8.77
N GLY A 68 5.62 -14.86 8.96
CA GLY A 68 4.36 -15.61 8.82
C GLY A 68 3.97 -16.02 7.38
N GLU A 69 4.92 -16.19 6.44
CA GLU A 69 4.63 -16.41 5.01
C GLU A 69 3.82 -17.68 4.72
N GLN A 70 3.97 -18.70 5.56
CA GLN A 70 3.24 -19.97 5.43
C GLN A 70 1.87 -19.97 6.15
N TRP A 71 1.49 -18.84 6.76
CA TRP A 71 0.24 -18.74 7.49
C TRP A 71 -0.94 -18.54 6.54
N SER A 72 -2.00 -19.28 6.80
CA SER A 72 -3.29 -19.13 6.14
C SER A 72 -4.09 -17.96 6.76
N ALA A 73 -5.14 -17.54 6.07
CA ALA A 73 -6.09 -16.57 6.63
C ALA A 73 -6.68 -17.04 7.98
N GLU A 74 -6.91 -18.35 8.14
CA GLU A 74 -7.43 -18.93 9.38
C GLU A 74 -6.46 -18.76 10.56
N ASP A 75 -5.16 -18.83 10.32
CA ASP A 75 -4.16 -18.60 11.36
C ASP A 75 -4.20 -17.16 11.86
N PHE A 76 -4.36 -16.19 10.95
CA PHE A 76 -4.50 -14.78 11.31
C PHE A 76 -5.83 -14.47 12.03
N ARG A 77 -6.95 -15.11 11.67
CA ARG A 77 -8.27 -14.91 12.32
C ARG A 77 -8.27 -15.23 13.81
N ARG A 78 -7.24 -15.92 14.33
CA ARG A 78 -7.06 -16.16 15.77
C ARG A 78 -6.66 -14.90 16.54
N TYR A 79 -6.27 -13.82 15.85
CA TYR A 79 -5.78 -12.57 16.43
C TYR A 79 -6.73 -11.42 16.14
N ASP A 80 -6.75 -10.47 17.05
CA ASP A 80 -7.58 -9.27 16.93
C ASP A 80 -6.78 -8.11 16.27
N LEU A 81 -5.45 -8.20 16.35
CA LEU A 81 -4.51 -7.21 15.83
C LEU A 81 -3.18 -7.88 15.46
N VAL A 82 -2.62 -7.49 14.33
CA VAL A 82 -1.23 -7.79 13.95
C VAL A 82 -0.41 -6.53 14.12
N VAL A 83 0.73 -6.62 14.80
CA VAL A 83 1.72 -5.54 14.90
C VAL A 83 2.91 -5.91 14.05
N ALA A 84 3.14 -5.18 12.99
CA ALA A 84 4.26 -5.42 12.11
C ALA A 84 5.45 -4.52 12.50
N LEU A 85 6.61 -5.14 12.77
CA LEU A 85 7.82 -4.47 13.24
C LEU A 85 8.86 -4.43 12.11
N GLY A 86 8.93 -3.30 11.38
CA GLY A 86 9.82 -3.20 10.23
C GLY A 86 9.67 -1.88 9.46
N GLY A 87 10.09 -1.85 8.19
CA GLY A 87 9.87 -0.73 7.28
C GLY A 87 8.61 -0.92 6.42
N ASP A 88 8.35 0.03 5.48
CA ASP A 88 7.16 0.00 4.62
C ASP A 88 6.99 -1.31 3.84
N GLY A 89 8.06 -1.90 3.32
CA GLY A 89 7.98 -3.20 2.64
C GLY A 89 7.46 -4.33 3.54
N TRP A 90 7.79 -4.27 4.85
CA TRP A 90 7.27 -5.23 5.84
C TRP A 90 5.80 -4.97 6.16
N MET A 91 5.40 -3.70 6.24
CA MET A 91 3.99 -3.30 6.39
C MET A 91 3.15 -3.73 5.19
N LEU A 92 3.69 -3.55 3.98
CA LEU A 92 3.09 -3.98 2.73
C LEU A 92 2.79 -5.49 2.76
N ARG A 93 3.80 -6.29 3.13
CA ARG A 93 3.67 -7.73 3.26
C ARG A 93 2.65 -8.12 4.34
N ALA A 94 2.72 -7.53 5.53
CA ALA A 94 1.78 -7.78 6.61
C ALA A 94 0.34 -7.46 6.19
N GLY A 95 0.11 -6.30 5.55
CA GLY A 95 -1.21 -5.90 5.04
C GLY A 95 -1.79 -6.88 4.03
N ARG A 96 -0.94 -7.39 3.12
CA ARG A 96 -1.34 -8.41 2.13
C ARG A 96 -1.69 -9.74 2.79
N MET A 97 -0.85 -10.23 3.71
CA MET A 97 -1.06 -11.51 4.40
C MET A 97 -2.34 -11.53 5.25
N THR A 98 -2.70 -10.40 5.85
CA THR A 98 -3.86 -10.30 6.75
C THR A 98 -5.15 -9.91 6.05
N ALA A 99 -5.10 -9.52 4.78
CA ALA A 99 -6.23 -8.94 4.06
C ALA A 99 -7.45 -9.87 3.98
N GLU A 100 -7.25 -11.13 3.59
CA GLU A 100 -8.32 -12.15 3.55
C GLU A 100 -8.89 -12.48 4.93
N ALA A 101 -8.05 -12.45 5.95
CA ALA A 101 -8.47 -12.65 7.34
C ALA A 101 -9.19 -11.44 7.92
N GLU A 102 -9.12 -10.29 7.25
CA GLU A 102 -9.66 -9.01 7.70
C GLU A 102 -9.07 -8.50 9.04
N VAL A 103 -7.90 -9.00 9.43
CA VAL A 103 -7.24 -8.60 10.67
C VAL A 103 -6.46 -7.29 10.45
N PRO A 104 -6.68 -6.27 11.29
CA PRO A 104 -5.99 -5.00 11.13
C PRO A 104 -4.51 -5.10 11.51
N VAL A 105 -3.69 -4.27 10.86
CA VAL A 105 -2.25 -4.18 11.07
C VAL A 105 -1.91 -2.82 11.68
N LEU A 106 -1.16 -2.82 12.77
CA LEU A 106 -0.46 -1.64 13.30
C LEU A 106 1.01 -1.69 12.89
N GLY A 107 1.48 -0.70 12.19
CA GLY A 107 2.87 -0.66 11.73
C GLY A 107 3.79 0.13 12.67
N VAL A 108 4.84 -0.52 13.18
CA VAL A 108 5.93 0.13 13.93
C VAL A 108 7.17 0.23 13.03
N ASN A 109 7.62 1.45 12.77
CA ASN A 109 8.66 1.75 11.81
C ASN A 109 10.05 1.58 12.41
N LEU A 110 10.79 0.57 12.00
CA LEU A 110 12.19 0.33 12.39
C LEU A 110 13.20 0.84 11.36
N GLY A 111 12.75 1.63 10.40
CA GLY A 111 13.57 2.13 9.31
C GLY A 111 13.35 3.62 9.03
N ARG A 112 13.45 3.99 7.74
CA ARG A 112 13.13 5.35 7.29
C ARG A 112 11.62 5.57 7.31
N LEU A 113 11.20 6.80 7.56
CA LEU A 113 9.78 7.18 7.56
C LEU A 113 9.06 6.69 6.31
N GLY A 114 8.04 5.88 6.51
CA GLY A 114 7.19 5.24 5.49
C GLY A 114 5.84 5.90 5.29
N PHE A 115 5.05 5.39 4.31
CA PHE A 115 3.64 5.77 4.11
C PHE A 115 2.67 4.80 4.80
N LEU A 116 3.15 3.63 5.20
CA LEU A 116 2.32 2.59 5.80
C LEU A 116 2.49 2.52 7.32
N ALA A 117 3.73 2.60 7.81
CA ALA A 117 3.99 2.62 9.24
C ALA A 117 3.65 4.01 9.84
N GLU A 118 3.01 4.00 11.00
CA GLU A 118 2.59 5.22 11.70
C GLU A 118 3.37 5.44 12.99
N VAL A 119 3.81 4.36 13.65
CA VAL A 119 4.37 4.38 14.99
C VAL A 119 5.88 4.37 14.95
N GLN A 120 6.51 5.28 15.70
CA GLN A 120 7.97 5.22 15.91
C GLN A 120 8.31 4.31 17.11
N PRO A 121 9.51 3.70 17.16
CA PRO A 121 9.89 2.77 18.22
C PRO A 121 9.87 3.37 19.63
N ASN A 122 10.04 4.67 19.76
CA ASN A 122 10.01 5.38 21.04
C ASN A 122 8.61 5.83 21.47
N GLU A 123 7.59 5.67 20.62
CA GLU A 123 6.22 6.13 20.86
C GLU A 123 5.22 4.98 20.96
N TRP A 124 5.67 3.74 20.77
CA TRP A 124 4.77 2.61 20.63
C TRP A 124 3.87 2.39 21.86
N GLN A 125 4.38 2.62 23.07
CA GLN A 125 3.61 2.42 24.30
C GLN A 125 2.41 3.36 24.37
N SER A 126 2.63 4.66 24.13
CA SER A 126 1.54 5.64 24.14
C SER A 126 0.51 5.37 23.03
N VAL A 127 0.95 4.96 21.84
CA VAL A 127 0.05 4.57 20.75
C VAL A 127 -0.77 3.33 21.12
N PHE A 128 -0.13 2.33 21.74
CA PHE A 128 -0.85 1.14 22.20
C PHE A 128 -1.89 1.45 23.27
N GLU A 129 -1.63 2.39 24.18
CA GLU A 129 -2.63 2.84 25.15
C GLU A 129 -3.89 3.36 24.46
N HIS A 130 -3.75 4.21 23.42
CA HIS A 130 -4.89 4.64 22.60
C HIS A 130 -5.61 3.46 21.94
N VAL A 131 -4.87 2.50 21.36
CA VAL A 131 -5.46 1.31 20.73
C VAL A 131 -6.23 0.46 21.76
N LEU A 132 -5.69 0.28 22.98
CA LEU A 132 -6.34 -0.47 24.04
C LEU A 132 -7.59 0.24 24.62
N GLU A 133 -7.64 1.56 24.49
CA GLU A 133 -8.81 2.36 24.84
C GLU A 133 -9.89 2.38 23.77
N GLY A 134 -9.58 1.88 22.55
CA GLY A 134 -10.44 1.95 21.38
C GLY A 134 -10.42 3.32 20.69
N ASP A 135 -9.36 4.11 20.92
CA ASP A 135 -9.18 5.43 20.37
C ASP A 135 -8.36 5.39 19.07
N TYR A 136 -8.84 4.68 18.07
CA TYR A 136 -8.24 4.51 16.76
C TYR A 136 -9.29 4.35 15.66
N TRP A 137 -8.89 4.37 14.41
CA TRP A 137 -9.74 4.05 13.27
C TRP A 137 -9.03 3.09 12.32
N ILE A 138 -9.80 2.40 11.47
CA ILE A 138 -9.28 1.47 10.50
C ILE A 138 -9.25 2.13 9.13
N GLU A 139 -8.05 2.26 8.58
CA GLU A 139 -7.84 2.65 7.19
C GLU A 139 -7.90 1.42 6.30
N GLN A 140 -8.84 1.40 5.37
CA GLN A 140 -8.94 0.33 4.37
C GLN A 140 -8.22 0.73 3.10
N ARG A 141 -7.24 -0.07 2.69
CA ARG A 141 -6.48 0.08 1.46
C ARG A 141 -6.96 -0.91 0.41
N MET A 142 -7.30 -0.40 -0.78
CA MET A 142 -7.64 -1.20 -1.93
C MET A 142 -6.45 -2.07 -2.34
N MET A 143 -6.72 -3.28 -2.79
CA MET A 143 -5.75 -4.20 -3.36
C MET A 143 -6.14 -4.56 -4.79
N LEU A 144 -5.19 -5.05 -5.58
CA LEU A 144 -5.44 -5.64 -6.89
C LEU A 144 -5.25 -7.15 -6.83
N HIS A 145 -6.13 -7.85 -7.53
CA HIS A 145 -6.04 -9.27 -7.83
C HIS A 145 -5.48 -9.46 -9.23
N THR A 146 -4.57 -10.39 -9.40
CA THR A 146 -3.87 -10.61 -10.67
C THR A 146 -3.84 -12.09 -11.01
N ASP A 147 -4.32 -12.43 -12.20
CA ASP A 147 -4.22 -13.76 -12.79
C ASP A 147 -3.27 -13.74 -14.00
N LEU A 148 -2.30 -14.63 -14.00
CA LEU A 148 -1.43 -14.93 -15.14
C LEU A 148 -1.91 -16.17 -15.87
N TRP A 149 -2.21 -16.03 -17.16
CA TRP A 149 -2.68 -17.09 -18.02
C TRP A 149 -1.69 -17.38 -19.14
N ARG A 150 -1.42 -18.66 -19.37
CA ARG A 150 -0.68 -19.16 -20.55
C ARG A 150 -1.60 -20.07 -21.35
N GLY A 151 -2.07 -19.57 -22.49
CA GLY A 151 -3.22 -20.17 -23.20
C GLY A 151 -4.45 -20.18 -22.30
N GLU A 152 -5.07 -21.37 -22.13
CA GLU A 152 -6.24 -21.57 -21.26
C GLU A 152 -5.87 -21.96 -19.81
N GLN A 153 -4.59 -22.08 -19.49
CA GLN A 153 -4.13 -22.47 -18.16
C GLN A 153 -3.77 -21.26 -17.33
N ARG A 154 -4.41 -21.11 -16.15
CA ARG A 154 -3.99 -20.16 -15.14
C ARG A 154 -2.71 -20.66 -14.47
N ARG A 155 -1.61 -19.94 -14.66
CA ARG A 155 -0.27 -20.27 -14.14
C ARG A 155 -0.09 -19.79 -12.73
N GLN A 156 -0.57 -18.58 -12.44
CA GLN A 156 -0.43 -17.97 -11.14
C GLN A 156 -1.59 -17.02 -10.85
N SER A 157 -1.88 -16.87 -9.57
CA SER A 157 -2.86 -15.94 -9.05
C SER A 157 -2.29 -15.33 -7.76
N PHE A 158 -2.32 -14.01 -7.66
CA PHE A 158 -1.80 -13.30 -6.48
C PHE A 158 -2.47 -11.95 -6.29
N GLU A 159 -2.31 -11.40 -5.08
CA GLU A 159 -2.80 -10.08 -4.72
C GLU A 159 -1.65 -9.13 -4.41
N VAL A 160 -1.85 -7.85 -4.73
CA VAL A 160 -0.87 -6.78 -4.45
C VAL A 160 -1.54 -5.60 -3.76
N LEU A 161 -0.79 -4.93 -2.92
CA LEU A 161 -1.22 -3.71 -2.23
C LEU A 161 -0.70 -2.45 -2.94
N ASN A 162 0.49 -2.50 -3.54
CA ASN A 162 1.04 -1.39 -4.33
C ASN A 162 0.73 -1.54 -5.82
N ASP A 163 1.41 -2.46 -6.49
CA ASP A 163 1.42 -2.51 -7.94
C ASP A 163 1.75 -3.89 -8.52
N VAL A 164 1.30 -4.07 -9.75
CA VAL A 164 1.73 -5.10 -10.68
C VAL A 164 2.57 -4.42 -11.76
N VAL A 165 3.78 -4.89 -11.94
CA VAL A 165 4.71 -4.39 -12.95
C VAL A 165 4.97 -5.46 -13.99
N ILE A 166 4.71 -5.15 -15.24
CA ILE A 166 5.11 -5.98 -16.39
C ILE A 166 6.30 -5.28 -17.03
N THR A 167 7.44 -5.95 -17.12
CA THR A 167 8.68 -5.32 -17.58
C THR A 167 9.48 -6.26 -18.47
N ARG A 168 10.39 -5.67 -19.25
CA ARG A 168 11.41 -6.43 -19.95
C ARG A 168 12.30 -7.17 -18.94
N GLY A 169 12.83 -8.32 -19.35
CA GLY A 169 13.82 -9.04 -18.57
C GLY A 169 15.23 -8.42 -18.66
N ALA A 170 16.25 -9.26 -18.56
CA ALA A 170 17.65 -8.85 -18.58
C ALA A 170 18.09 -8.18 -19.89
N VAL A 171 17.41 -8.48 -21.01
CA VAL A 171 17.73 -7.88 -22.31
C VAL A 171 17.15 -6.47 -22.40
N VAL A 172 18.00 -5.50 -22.76
CA VAL A 172 17.61 -4.08 -22.90
C VAL A 172 16.89 -3.87 -24.24
N ARG A 173 15.71 -4.44 -24.38
CA ARG A 173 14.80 -4.24 -25.51
C ARG A 173 13.39 -4.02 -25.00
N PRO A 174 12.62 -3.07 -25.55
CA PRO A 174 11.26 -2.81 -25.10
C PRO A 174 10.38 -4.02 -25.34
N VAL A 175 9.41 -4.21 -24.45
CA VAL A 175 8.32 -5.19 -24.60
C VAL A 175 7.14 -4.54 -25.33
N ARG A 176 6.35 -5.36 -26.02
CA ARG A 176 5.07 -4.95 -26.60
C ARG A 176 3.96 -5.49 -25.71
N LEU A 177 3.11 -4.61 -25.24
CA LEU A 177 2.05 -4.91 -24.28
C LEU A 177 0.70 -4.46 -24.86
N GLU A 178 -0.02 -5.41 -25.48
CA GLU A 178 -1.38 -5.14 -25.95
C GLU A 178 -2.28 -4.99 -24.73
N THR A 179 -2.79 -3.79 -24.50
CA THR A 179 -3.51 -3.44 -23.29
C THR A 179 -4.97 -3.17 -23.59
N TYR A 180 -5.83 -3.85 -22.85
CA TYR A 180 -7.29 -3.77 -22.97
C TYR A 180 -7.88 -3.28 -21.65
N ILE A 181 -8.91 -2.46 -21.72
CA ILE A 181 -9.71 -2.02 -20.59
C ILE A 181 -11.15 -2.46 -20.83
N ASP A 182 -11.69 -3.24 -19.88
CA ASP A 182 -13.06 -3.77 -19.94
C ASP A 182 -13.34 -4.51 -21.27
N GLY A 183 -12.32 -5.21 -21.79
CA GLY A 183 -12.36 -5.94 -23.06
C GLY A 183 -12.13 -5.09 -24.32
N GLY A 184 -12.11 -3.78 -24.24
CA GLY A 184 -11.79 -2.88 -25.35
C GLY A 184 -10.29 -2.63 -25.46
N LEU A 185 -9.72 -2.72 -26.69
CA LEU A 185 -8.33 -2.40 -26.92
C LEU A 185 -8.07 -0.90 -26.63
N LEU A 186 -7.22 -0.63 -25.64
CA LEU A 186 -6.76 0.71 -25.36
C LEU A 186 -5.62 1.10 -26.33
N THR A 187 -4.53 0.33 -26.31
CA THR A 187 -3.35 0.54 -27.13
C THR A 187 -2.37 -0.63 -27.01
N THR A 188 -1.35 -0.64 -27.87
CA THR A 188 -0.18 -1.48 -27.70
C THR A 188 0.99 -0.61 -27.23
N TYR A 189 1.37 -0.74 -25.95
CA TYR A 189 2.58 -0.08 -25.46
C TYR A 189 3.83 -0.77 -26.00
N VAL A 190 4.77 0.02 -26.50
CA VAL A 190 6.14 -0.39 -26.75
C VAL A 190 6.99 0.34 -25.72
N ALA A 191 7.41 -0.34 -24.67
CA ALA A 191 7.95 0.31 -23.48
C ALA A 191 8.94 -0.60 -22.74
N ASP A 192 9.66 -0.06 -21.77
CA ASP A 192 10.45 -0.88 -20.82
C ASP A 192 9.54 -1.65 -19.87
N GLY A 193 8.31 -1.17 -19.68
CA GLY A 193 7.31 -1.86 -18.85
C GLY A 193 5.99 -1.09 -18.76
N LEU A 194 5.07 -1.68 -18.02
CA LEU A 194 3.77 -1.13 -17.69
C LEU A 194 3.48 -1.39 -16.20
N ILE A 195 3.06 -0.37 -15.49
CA ILE A 195 2.69 -0.43 -14.08
C ILE A 195 1.17 -0.33 -13.97
N ILE A 196 0.57 -1.23 -13.22
CA ILE A 196 -0.84 -1.21 -12.83
C ILE A 196 -0.87 -1.09 -11.31
N ALA A 197 -1.21 0.08 -10.78
CA ALA A 197 -1.05 0.39 -9.37
C ALA A 197 -2.38 0.73 -8.69
N THR A 198 -2.42 0.49 -7.38
CA THR A 198 -3.42 1.02 -6.46
C THR A 198 -3.10 2.47 -6.10
N PRO A 199 -4.00 3.19 -5.41
CA PRO A 199 -3.67 4.48 -4.81
C PRO A 199 -2.49 4.40 -3.83
N THR A 200 -2.35 3.29 -3.09
CA THR A 200 -1.19 3.05 -2.21
C THR A 200 0.10 2.99 -3.04
N GLY A 201 0.10 2.25 -4.14
CA GLY A 201 1.23 2.11 -5.05
C GLY A 201 1.57 3.38 -5.83
N SER A 202 0.67 4.39 -5.87
CA SER A 202 0.95 5.67 -6.50
C SER A 202 2.14 6.41 -5.89
N THR A 203 2.50 6.08 -4.65
CA THR A 203 3.68 6.61 -3.93
C THR A 203 4.88 5.65 -3.95
N ALA A 204 4.79 4.53 -4.69
CA ALA A 204 5.85 3.54 -4.88
C ALA A 204 6.52 3.69 -6.27
N TYR A 205 6.57 2.64 -7.08
CA TYR A 205 7.25 2.70 -8.39
C TYR A 205 6.55 3.66 -9.37
N ALA A 206 5.22 3.79 -9.30
CA ALA A 206 4.49 4.77 -10.10
C ALA A 206 4.98 6.20 -9.89
N LEU A 207 5.36 6.59 -8.65
CA LEU A 207 5.94 7.90 -8.36
C LEU A 207 7.29 8.09 -9.06
N ALA A 208 8.14 7.06 -9.09
CA ALA A 208 9.47 7.13 -9.72
C ALA A 208 9.40 7.36 -11.23
N VAL A 209 8.28 7.01 -11.88
CA VAL A 209 8.03 7.26 -13.31
C VAL A 209 7.08 8.45 -13.53
N SER A 210 7.04 9.38 -12.58
CA SER A 210 6.26 10.62 -12.66
C SER A 210 4.74 10.41 -12.72
N GLY A 211 4.24 9.32 -12.13
CA GLY A 211 2.81 9.09 -11.96
C GLY A 211 2.16 10.07 -10.97
N PRO A 212 0.86 10.29 -11.07
CA PRO A 212 0.12 11.13 -10.13
C PRO A 212 0.08 10.49 -8.74
N ILE A 213 0.14 11.31 -7.69
CA ILE A 213 -0.05 10.88 -6.32
C ILE A 213 -1.56 10.80 -6.05
N LEU A 214 -2.01 9.62 -5.65
CA LEU A 214 -3.40 9.36 -5.31
C LEU A 214 -3.54 9.19 -3.79
N PRO A 215 -4.48 9.91 -3.14
CA PRO A 215 -4.82 9.66 -1.75
C PRO A 215 -5.24 8.20 -1.52
N PRO A 216 -4.86 7.59 -0.39
CA PRO A 216 -5.05 6.15 -0.16
C PRO A 216 -6.51 5.71 -0.01
N ASP A 217 -7.43 6.63 0.24
CA ASP A 217 -8.86 6.41 0.35
C ASP A 217 -9.56 6.32 -1.00
N LEU A 218 -8.89 6.71 -2.10
CA LEU A 218 -9.40 6.51 -3.45
C LEU A 218 -9.51 5.02 -3.80
N LYS A 219 -10.37 4.70 -4.76
CA LYS A 219 -10.64 3.34 -5.22
C LYS A 219 -10.43 3.23 -6.74
N ASN A 220 -9.37 3.87 -7.22
CA ASN A 220 -9.02 3.93 -8.63
C ASN A 220 -7.84 3.00 -8.95
N ILE A 221 -7.75 2.54 -10.18
CA ILE A 221 -6.57 1.84 -10.70
C ILE A 221 -5.76 2.86 -11.49
N LEU A 222 -4.45 2.88 -11.28
CA LEU A 222 -3.51 3.71 -12.02
C LEU A 222 -2.76 2.85 -13.03
N LEU A 223 -2.85 3.19 -14.30
CA LEU A 223 -2.11 2.57 -15.39
C LEU A 223 -1.05 3.54 -15.90
N ILE A 224 0.22 3.14 -15.89
CA ILE A 224 1.32 4.03 -16.29
C ILE A 224 2.43 3.25 -17.01
N PRO A 225 2.81 3.65 -18.25
CA PRO A 225 3.92 3.03 -18.96
C PRO A 225 5.27 3.50 -18.42
N VAL A 226 6.27 2.63 -18.51
CA VAL A 226 7.66 2.91 -18.12
C VAL A 226 8.47 3.12 -19.39
N ALA A 227 9.04 4.30 -19.57
CA ALA A 227 9.85 4.68 -20.75
C ALA A 227 9.22 4.27 -22.09
N PRO A 228 7.99 4.73 -22.43
CA PRO A 228 7.30 4.35 -23.65
C PRO A 228 8.01 4.91 -24.90
N HIS A 229 8.05 4.11 -25.97
CA HIS A 229 8.61 4.49 -27.27
C HIS A 229 7.46 4.74 -28.28
N LEU A 230 7.33 5.96 -28.76
CA LEU A 230 6.34 6.34 -29.79
C LEU A 230 4.89 5.88 -29.50
N SER A 231 4.56 5.65 -28.25
CA SER A 231 3.24 5.25 -27.76
C SER A 231 2.72 6.26 -26.72
N MET A 232 1.50 6.04 -26.22
CA MET A 232 0.93 6.89 -25.18
C MET A 232 1.84 6.91 -23.95
N ASP A 233 2.25 8.11 -23.52
CA ASP A 233 3.17 8.35 -22.41
C ASP A 233 2.47 8.81 -21.11
N ARG A 234 1.14 8.97 -21.16
CA ARG A 234 0.36 9.50 -20.06
C ARG A 234 -0.13 8.41 -19.13
N ALA A 235 -0.08 8.70 -17.84
CA ALA A 235 -0.77 7.89 -16.84
C ALA A 235 -2.28 8.01 -17.00
N ILE A 236 -2.99 6.90 -16.86
CA ILE A 236 -4.45 6.82 -16.92
C ILE A 236 -4.96 6.39 -15.55
N VAL A 237 -5.94 7.14 -15.03
CA VAL A 237 -6.66 6.78 -13.80
C VAL A 237 -7.97 6.12 -14.23
N LEU A 238 -8.12 4.85 -13.89
CA LEU A 238 -9.29 4.04 -14.23
C LEU A 238 -10.26 3.97 -13.03
N ALA A 239 -11.53 3.73 -13.33
CA ALA A 239 -12.53 3.49 -12.30
C ALA A 239 -12.28 2.18 -11.53
N ARG A 240 -12.81 2.08 -10.31
CA ARG A 240 -12.70 0.90 -9.44
C ARG A 240 -13.13 -0.41 -10.10
N GLY A 241 -14.17 -0.38 -10.94
CA GLY A 241 -14.74 -1.58 -11.56
C GLY A 241 -14.05 -2.01 -12.85
N SER A 242 -13.03 -1.28 -13.31
CA SER A 242 -12.33 -1.63 -14.55
C SER A 242 -11.46 -2.86 -14.39
N THR A 243 -11.46 -3.70 -15.43
CA THR A 243 -10.54 -4.82 -15.61
C THR A 243 -9.46 -4.42 -16.60
N VAL A 244 -8.20 -4.57 -16.24
CA VAL A 244 -7.06 -4.35 -17.11
C VAL A 244 -6.54 -5.70 -17.59
N THR A 245 -6.57 -5.94 -18.90
CA THR A 245 -5.98 -7.13 -19.50
C THR A 245 -4.77 -6.73 -20.34
N VAL A 246 -3.64 -7.37 -20.10
CA VAL A 246 -2.40 -7.14 -20.84
C VAL A 246 -1.97 -8.44 -21.50
N VAL A 247 -1.73 -8.43 -22.79
CA VAL A 247 -1.11 -9.55 -23.52
C VAL A 247 0.33 -9.21 -23.83
N ALA A 248 1.25 -9.98 -23.31
CA ALA A 248 2.67 -9.80 -23.56
C ALA A 248 3.01 -10.32 -24.96
N ARG A 249 3.64 -9.45 -25.78
CA ARG A 249 4.20 -9.80 -27.08
C ARG A 249 5.71 -9.58 -27.01
N THR A 250 6.44 -10.66 -26.90
CA THR A 250 7.87 -10.57 -26.70
C THR A 250 8.61 -11.71 -27.40
N GLU A 251 9.70 -11.35 -28.08
CA GLU A 251 10.69 -12.31 -28.60
C GLU A 251 11.81 -12.57 -27.57
N HIS A 252 11.77 -11.87 -26.44
CA HIS A 252 12.77 -11.90 -25.39
C HIS A 252 12.09 -12.11 -24.04
N GLN A 253 12.89 -12.35 -23.00
CA GLN A 253 12.40 -12.50 -21.66
C GLN A 253 11.67 -11.24 -21.19
N ALA A 254 10.42 -11.40 -20.78
CA ALA A 254 9.65 -10.44 -20.00
C ALA A 254 9.33 -11.02 -18.62
N VAL A 255 9.01 -10.17 -17.66
CA VAL A 255 8.74 -10.57 -16.27
C VAL A 255 7.53 -9.80 -15.78
N ILE A 256 6.67 -10.47 -15.02
CA ILE A 256 5.67 -9.83 -14.18
C ILE A 256 6.17 -9.83 -12.73
N SER A 257 5.99 -8.70 -12.04
CA SER A 257 6.32 -8.55 -10.63
C SER A 257 5.13 -7.99 -9.86
N GLY A 258 4.87 -8.53 -8.65
CA GLY A 258 3.86 -8.05 -7.72
C GLY A 258 4.50 -7.51 -6.44
N ASP A 259 4.23 -6.25 -6.08
CA ASP A 259 4.78 -5.58 -4.89
C ASP A 259 6.31 -5.70 -4.75
N GLY A 260 7.05 -5.93 -5.84
CA GLY A 260 8.49 -6.16 -5.83
C GLY A 260 8.94 -7.44 -5.11
N ALA A 261 8.03 -8.36 -4.79
CA ALA A 261 8.31 -9.59 -4.04
C ALA A 261 7.89 -10.87 -4.78
N ILE A 262 6.90 -10.77 -5.66
CA ILE A 262 6.43 -11.86 -6.52
C ILE A 262 7.03 -11.61 -7.89
N GLU A 263 7.70 -12.61 -8.46
CA GLU A 263 8.29 -12.50 -9.80
C GLU A 263 8.03 -13.79 -10.59
N GLU A 264 7.49 -13.64 -11.81
CA GLU A 264 7.25 -14.73 -12.74
C GLU A 264 7.70 -14.37 -14.15
N PRO A 265 8.38 -15.27 -14.86
CA PRO A 265 8.73 -15.07 -16.26
C PRO A 265 7.49 -15.16 -17.16
N LEU A 266 7.44 -14.30 -18.17
CA LEU A 266 6.41 -14.25 -19.18
C LEU A 266 6.90 -14.80 -20.50
N ASP A 267 6.07 -15.65 -21.13
CA ASP A 267 6.25 -16.09 -22.50
C ASP A 267 5.42 -15.24 -23.48
N ASP A 268 5.76 -15.32 -24.78
CA ASP A 268 4.96 -14.65 -25.81
C ASP A 268 3.50 -15.14 -25.81
N GLY A 269 2.57 -14.21 -25.81
CA GLY A 269 1.14 -14.48 -25.77
C GLY A 269 0.58 -14.71 -24.36
N ASP A 270 1.38 -14.66 -23.29
CA ASP A 270 0.86 -14.70 -21.92
C ASP A 270 -0.07 -13.52 -21.66
N ARG A 271 -1.18 -13.82 -21.00
CA ARG A 271 -2.25 -12.86 -20.68
C ARG A 271 -2.32 -12.62 -19.19
N ILE A 272 -2.19 -11.38 -18.82
CA ILE A 272 -2.28 -10.89 -17.45
C ILE A 272 -3.63 -10.18 -17.30
N VAL A 273 -4.43 -10.60 -16.32
CA VAL A 273 -5.72 -9.98 -15.99
C VAL A 273 -5.60 -9.37 -14.60
N VAL A 274 -5.84 -8.08 -14.49
CA VAL A 274 -5.74 -7.33 -13.23
C VAL A 274 -7.07 -6.64 -12.96
N GLU A 275 -7.60 -6.87 -11.77
CA GLU A 275 -8.85 -6.26 -11.30
C GLU A 275 -8.76 -5.91 -9.80
N VAL A 276 -9.74 -5.19 -9.29
CA VAL A 276 -9.78 -4.88 -7.86
C VAL A 276 -10.05 -6.16 -7.07
N SER A 277 -9.19 -6.42 -6.08
CA SER A 277 -9.38 -7.53 -5.16
C SER A 277 -10.67 -7.35 -4.32
N PRO A 278 -11.38 -8.44 -3.99
CA PRO A 278 -12.44 -8.42 -2.99
C PRO A 278 -11.90 -8.10 -1.58
N HIS A 279 -10.61 -8.32 -1.34
CA HIS A 279 -9.97 -8.10 -0.05
C HIS A 279 -9.39 -6.68 0.07
N HIS A 280 -9.26 -6.21 1.30
CA HIS A 280 -8.69 -4.90 1.63
C HIS A 280 -7.66 -5.07 2.74
N ALA A 281 -6.49 -4.50 2.57
CA ALA A 281 -5.57 -4.37 3.68
C ALA A 281 -6.10 -3.33 4.67
N ARG A 282 -6.07 -3.66 5.96
CA ARG A 282 -6.62 -2.85 7.05
C ARG A 282 -5.49 -2.38 7.95
N PHE A 283 -5.34 -1.07 8.09
CA PHE A 283 -4.32 -0.47 8.94
C PHE A 283 -4.96 0.28 10.11
N VAL A 284 -4.45 0.04 11.31
CA VAL A 284 -4.80 0.83 12.49
C VAL A 284 -4.16 2.21 12.38
N ARG A 285 -4.95 3.26 12.63
CA ARG A 285 -4.53 4.65 12.65
C ARG A 285 -4.99 5.35 13.93
N VAL A 286 -4.07 6.03 14.58
CA VAL A 286 -4.35 6.88 15.73
C VAL A 286 -4.31 8.36 15.37
N GLN A 287 -3.55 8.71 14.33
CA GLN A 287 -3.50 10.08 13.79
C GLN A 287 -4.77 10.41 13.01
N ASP A 288 -5.02 11.70 12.79
CA ASP A 288 -6.14 12.16 11.97
C ASP A 288 -5.94 11.82 10.48
N PRO A 289 -7.01 11.72 9.65
CA PRO A 289 -6.95 11.35 8.24
C PRO A 289 -6.05 12.25 7.37
N GLY A 290 -5.69 13.43 7.85
CA GLY A 290 -4.76 14.33 7.17
C GLY A 290 -3.30 13.91 7.28
N TYR A 291 -2.99 12.84 8.01
CA TYR A 291 -1.62 12.33 8.19
C TYR A 291 -0.91 12.07 6.86
N PHE A 292 -1.64 11.57 5.85
CA PHE A 292 -1.09 11.25 4.53
C PHE A 292 -0.39 12.44 3.89
N TYR A 293 -1.03 13.61 3.87
CA TYR A 293 -0.45 14.82 3.26
C TYR A 293 0.74 15.34 4.06
N ARG A 294 0.70 15.24 5.40
CA ARG A 294 1.85 15.62 6.24
C ARG A 294 3.05 14.71 5.99
N THR A 295 2.82 13.39 5.92
CA THR A 295 3.86 12.40 5.61
C THR A 295 4.41 12.60 4.21
N LEU A 296 3.55 12.88 3.22
CA LEU A 296 3.95 13.15 1.85
C LEU A 296 4.93 14.34 1.79
N MET A 297 4.58 15.46 2.41
CA MET A 297 5.43 16.65 2.42
C MET A 297 6.76 16.41 3.14
N ALA A 298 6.73 15.70 4.27
CA ALA A 298 7.95 15.34 5.01
C ALA A 298 8.89 14.46 4.16
N ARG A 299 8.34 13.51 3.40
CA ARG A 299 9.14 12.63 2.52
C ARG A 299 9.70 13.34 1.31
N MET A 300 8.92 14.19 0.67
CA MET A 300 9.41 14.98 -0.47
C MET A 300 10.54 15.91 -0.04
N GLY A 301 10.47 16.48 1.17
CA GLY A 301 11.54 17.30 1.74
C GLY A 301 12.80 16.52 2.15
N GLN A 302 12.67 15.23 2.41
CA GLN A 302 13.79 14.34 2.78
C GLN A 302 14.47 13.68 1.57
N ASN A 303 13.95 13.85 0.35
CA ASN A 303 14.59 13.33 -0.84
C ASN A 303 15.87 14.13 -1.15
N PRO A 304 17.09 13.55 -1.03
CA PRO A 304 18.34 14.26 -1.32
C PRO A 304 18.41 14.81 -2.75
N ALA A 305 17.70 14.18 -3.71
CA ALA A 305 17.60 14.65 -5.08
C ALA A 305 16.67 15.86 -5.25
N ALA A 306 15.79 16.12 -4.28
CA ALA A 306 14.89 17.28 -4.28
C ALA A 306 15.49 18.51 -3.53
N GLN A 307 16.64 18.37 -2.88
CA GLN A 307 17.39 19.49 -2.32
C GLN A 307 18.14 20.19 -3.46
N PHE A 308 17.45 21.08 -4.18
CA PHE A 308 18.15 22.04 -5.02
C PHE A 308 19.06 22.88 -4.12
N PRO A 309 20.35 23.07 -4.49
CA PRO A 309 21.20 24.01 -3.75
C PRO A 309 20.51 25.35 -3.76
N ALA A 310 20.32 25.93 -2.56
CA ALA A 310 19.84 27.30 -2.43
C ALA A 310 20.71 28.18 -3.34
N ASN A 311 20.06 28.92 -4.22
CA ASN A 311 20.73 29.79 -5.17
C ASN A 311 21.59 30.81 -4.38
N PRO A 312 22.93 30.84 -4.48
CA PRO A 312 23.77 31.70 -3.67
C PRO A 312 23.66 33.18 -4.02
N HIS A 313 22.65 33.58 -4.83
CA HIS A 313 22.46 34.96 -5.30
C HIS A 313 21.03 35.47 -5.06
N GLN A 314 20.54 35.34 -3.82
CA GLN A 314 19.47 36.22 -3.28
C GLN A 314 19.84 36.77 -1.93
#